data_20aeed0ae7ec9c312cbfbb0e9424c7a6
#
_entry.id   20aeed0ae7ec9c312cbfbb0e9424c7a6
#
_cell.length_a   1.000
_cell.length_b   1.000
_cell.length_c   1.000
_cell.angle_alpha   90.00
_cell.angle_beta   90.00
_cell.angle_gamma   90.00
#
_symmetry.space_group_name_H-M   'P 1'
#
loop_
_entity.id
_entity.type
_entity.pdbx_description
1 polymer ?
#
loop_
_entity_poly.entity_id
_entity_poly.type
_entity_poly.pdbx_seq_one_letter_code
_entity_poly.pdbx_strand_id
1 'polypeptide(L)'
;IMLGDTDASTMNALGVLNHVVARAGRIKEGAYDAKTLAKLKAIPTIASQELNTGGVKVSTETILDQHADLVIGYDTGVDRDALRKSGVKMYSTDAMCTDKKPPAPATFSQVKDEVTKVGQIFDVPDKAKQVNKELDAKISTIQKQTASGAKANAVALYITPGSTEFYTYGSSSMIEPMFAANGLRNMYHSNTTRVFDADMEDLLHKN
;
A
#
# COMPACT_ATOMS: atom_id res chain seq x y z
N ILE A 1 2.63 -9.33 13.62
CA ILE A 1 2.68 -7.87 13.84
C ILE A 1 2.49 -7.16 12.52
N MET A 2 1.71 -6.08 12.50
CA MET A 2 1.50 -5.24 11.32
C MET A 2 2.20 -3.88 11.51
N LEU A 3 3.07 -3.50 10.57
CA LEU A 3 3.80 -2.22 10.57
C LEU A 3 3.07 -1.20 9.68
N GLY A 4 2.51 -0.18 10.31
CA GLY A 4 1.58 0.74 9.66
C GLY A 4 0.22 0.10 9.38
N ASP A 5 -0.54 0.70 8.47
CA ASP A 5 -1.88 0.23 8.10
C ASP A 5 -2.02 -0.13 6.61
N THR A 6 -0.91 -0.17 5.88
CA THR A 6 -0.91 -0.39 4.42
C THR A 6 -1.52 -1.74 4.03
N ASP A 7 -1.24 -2.80 4.79
CA ASP A 7 -1.70 -4.15 4.51
C ASP A 7 -3.07 -4.47 5.10
N ALA A 8 -3.63 -3.56 5.91
CA ALA A 8 -4.87 -3.77 6.66
C ALA A 8 -6.07 -4.09 5.77
N SER A 9 -6.21 -3.42 4.62
CA SER A 9 -7.31 -3.66 3.67
C SER A 9 -7.24 -5.07 3.09
N THR A 10 -6.05 -5.52 2.67
CA THR A 10 -5.82 -6.87 2.15
C THR A 10 -6.10 -7.92 3.20
N MET A 11 -5.55 -7.76 4.41
CA MET A 11 -5.77 -8.68 5.52
C MET A 11 -7.25 -8.76 5.94
N ASN A 12 -7.96 -7.61 5.95
CA ASN A 12 -9.39 -7.59 6.26
C ASN A 12 -10.22 -8.28 5.16
N ALA A 13 -9.92 -8.06 3.89
CA ALA A 13 -10.60 -8.70 2.76
C ALA A 13 -10.42 -10.23 2.77
N LEU A 14 -9.23 -10.69 3.14
CA LEU A 14 -8.90 -12.10 3.31
C LEU A 14 -9.49 -12.71 4.59
N GLY A 15 -9.96 -11.89 5.53
CA GLY A 15 -10.51 -12.36 6.81
C GLY A 15 -9.45 -12.72 7.85
N VAL A 16 -8.19 -12.33 7.63
CA VAL A 16 -7.04 -12.71 8.48
C VAL A 16 -6.55 -11.59 9.41
N LEU A 17 -7.27 -10.46 9.45
CA LEU A 17 -6.91 -9.34 10.33
C LEU A 17 -6.92 -9.71 11.83
N ASN A 18 -7.69 -10.72 12.21
CA ASN A 18 -7.73 -11.25 13.59
C ASN A 18 -6.45 -11.98 14.00
N HIS A 19 -5.56 -12.33 13.08
CA HIS A 19 -4.23 -12.89 13.40
C HIS A 19 -3.22 -11.80 13.81
N VAL A 20 -3.57 -10.53 13.69
CA VAL A 20 -2.67 -9.43 14.08
C VAL A 20 -2.73 -9.25 15.59
N VAL A 21 -1.67 -9.67 16.28
CA VAL A 21 -1.55 -9.58 17.75
C VAL A 21 -1.14 -8.16 18.21
N ALA A 22 -0.41 -7.44 17.37
CA ALA A 22 0.01 -6.07 17.66
C ALA A 22 0.24 -5.27 16.35
N ARG A 23 0.11 -3.98 16.42
CA ARG A 23 0.41 -3.05 15.32
C ARG A 23 1.33 -1.92 15.76
N ALA A 24 2.08 -1.37 14.83
CA ALA A 24 2.88 -0.17 15.00
C ALA A 24 2.36 0.95 14.07
N GLY A 25 2.61 2.19 14.46
CA GLY A 25 2.26 3.34 13.64
C GLY A 25 0.79 3.75 13.69
N ARG A 26 0.47 4.80 12.93
CA ARG A 26 -0.86 5.41 12.89
C ARG A 26 -1.81 4.64 11.97
N ILE A 27 -3.10 4.78 12.24
CA ILE A 27 -4.17 4.35 11.34
C ILE A 27 -4.65 5.60 10.57
N LYS A 28 -4.71 5.50 9.25
CA LYS A 28 -5.33 6.52 8.38
C LYS A 28 -6.84 6.35 8.39
N GLU A 29 -7.49 6.85 9.44
CA GLU A 29 -8.90 6.57 9.74
C GLU A 29 -9.85 6.77 8.55
N GLY A 30 -9.63 7.82 7.76
CA GLY A 30 -10.45 8.11 6.57
C GLY A 30 -10.31 7.11 5.40
N ALA A 31 -9.36 6.16 5.49
CA ALA A 31 -9.16 5.13 4.47
C ALA A 31 -10.02 3.88 4.67
N TYR A 32 -10.75 3.78 5.80
CA TYR A 32 -11.47 2.57 6.19
C TYR A 32 -12.93 2.83 6.48
N ASP A 33 -13.80 1.85 6.19
CA ASP A 33 -15.16 1.82 6.71
C ASP A 33 -15.16 1.65 8.24
N ALA A 34 -16.27 2.02 8.88
CA ALA A 34 -16.39 2.02 10.34
C ALA A 34 -16.11 0.64 10.97
N LYS A 35 -16.50 -0.46 10.31
CA LYS A 35 -16.32 -1.82 10.81
C LYS A 35 -14.84 -2.22 10.76
N THR A 36 -14.15 -1.94 9.66
CA THR A 36 -12.72 -2.20 9.52
C THR A 36 -11.91 -1.35 10.48
N LEU A 37 -12.25 -0.06 10.61
CA LEU A 37 -11.61 0.86 11.54
C LEU A 37 -11.74 0.39 13.00
N ALA A 38 -12.92 -0.08 13.41
CA ALA A 38 -13.14 -0.62 14.75
C ALA A 38 -12.23 -1.83 15.03
N LYS A 39 -12.09 -2.75 14.06
CA LYS A 39 -11.17 -3.88 14.19
C LYS A 39 -9.71 -3.43 14.34
N LEU A 40 -9.27 -2.45 13.52
CA LEU A 40 -7.91 -1.93 13.58
C LEU A 40 -7.61 -1.24 14.91
N LYS A 41 -8.56 -0.47 15.44
CA LYS A 41 -8.42 0.21 16.74
C LYS A 41 -8.39 -0.77 17.92
N ALA A 42 -8.98 -1.95 17.77
CA ALA A 42 -8.96 -3.00 18.80
C ALA A 42 -7.61 -3.73 18.89
N ILE A 43 -6.74 -3.65 17.86
CA ILE A 43 -5.43 -4.28 17.87
C ILE A 43 -4.49 -3.46 18.78
N PRO A 44 -3.81 -4.09 19.76
CA PRO A 44 -2.84 -3.43 20.61
C PRO A 44 -1.76 -2.70 19.82
N THR A 45 -1.38 -1.50 20.28
CA THR A 45 -0.33 -0.69 19.64
C THR A 45 0.97 -0.86 20.41
N ILE A 46 2.07 -1.14 19.69
CA ILE A 46 3.42 -1.20 20.25
C ILE A 46 4.19 0.10 20.01
N ALA A 47 5.21 0.32 20.83
CA ALA A 47 6.09 1.47 20.72
C ALA A 47 6.75 1.56 19.34
N SER A 48 6.63 2.71 18.70
CA SER A 48 7.17 2.96 17.37
C SER A 48 7.38 4.44 17.12
N GLN A 49 8.22 4.74 16.14
CA GLN A 49 8.44 6.10 15.64
C GLN A 49 8.05 6.17 14.18
N GLU A 50 7.20 7.11 13.82
CA GLU A 50 6.87 7.39 12.41
C GLU A 50 8.10 7.90 11.67
N LEU A 51 8.28 7.45 10.44
CA LEU A 51 9.31 7.91 9.52
C LEU A 51 8.71 8.81 8.43
N ASN A 52 9.46 9.79 7.99
CA ASN A 52 9.05 10.69 6.89
C ASN A 52 8.82 9.94 5.56
N THR A 53 9.37 8.74 5.43
CA THR A 53 9.20 7.85 4.28
C THR A 53 7.85 7.10 4.27
N GLY A 54 7.03 7.27 5.32
CA GLY A 54 5.77 6.55 5.49
C GLY A 54 5.90 5.18 6.16
N GLY A 55 7.12 4.77 6.53
CA GLY A 55 7.38 3.58 7.35
C GLY A 55 7.33 3.89 8.85
N VAL A 56 7.54 2.86 9.67
CA VAL A 56 7.63 2.98 11.13
C VAL A 56 8.89 2.31 11.63
N LYS A 57 9.61 3.00 12.52
CA LYS A 57 10.77 2.42 13.21
C LYS A 57 10.31 1.69 14.45
N VAL A 58 10.64 0.40 14.54
CA VAL A 58 10.37 -0.46 15.70
C VAL A 58 11.63 -1.23 16.03
N SER A 59 12.00 -1.31 17.31
CA SER A 59 13.19 -2.07 17.73
C SER A 59 12.90 -3.58 17.59
N THR A 60 13.94 -4.36 17.31
CA THR A 60 13.87 -5.82 17.28
C THR A 60 13.36 -6.37 18.62
N GLU A 61 13.81 -5.84 19.74
CA GLU A 61 13.38 -6.22 21.09
C GLU A 61 11.86 -6.04 21.25
N THR A 62 11.32 -4.85 20.90
CA THR A 62 9.88 -4.58 20.95
C THR A 62 9.06 -5.59 20.12
N ILE A 63 9.58 -6.02 18.96
CA ILE A 63 8.93 -7.02 18.11
C ILE A 63 8.98 -8.40 18.78
N LEU A 64 10.12 -8.80 19.32
CA LEU A 64 10.31 -10.11 19.97
C LEU A 64 9.43 -10.28 21.21
N ASP A 65 9.24 -9.21 21.98
CA ASP A 65 8.36 -9.20 23.16
C ASP A 65 6.90 -9.54 22.83
N GLN A 66 6.49 -9.38 21.57
CA GLN A 66 5.14 -9.74 21.15
C GLN A 66 4.98 -11.22 20.80
N HIS A 67 6.03 -12.03 20.85
CA HIS A 67 6.03 -13.46 20.52
C HIS A 67 5.36 -13.79 19.17
N ALA A 68 5.54 -12.92 18.18
CA ALA A 68 4.92 -13.05 16.87
C ALA A 68 5.81 -13.83 15.90
N ASP A 69 5.21 -14.69 15.08
CA ASP A 69 5.92 -15.47 14.04
C ASP A 69 6.24 -14.69 12.80
N LEU A 70 5.46 -13.61 12.55
CA LEU A 70 5.51 -12.84 11.33
C LEU A 70 5.37 -11.34 11.59
N VAL A 71 6.21 -10.57 10.93
CA VAL A 71 6.05 -9.12 10.75
C VAL A 71 5.62 -8.84 9.32
N ILE A 72 4.56 -8.07 9.12
CA ILE A 72 4.08 -7.65 7.81
C ILE A 72 4.03 -6.13 7.71
N GLY A 73 4.49 -5.56 6.59
CA GLY A 73 4.44 -4.13 6.33
C GLY A 73 5.68 -3.58 5.65
N TYR A 74 5.83 -2.27 5.67
CA TYR A 74 6.98 -1.59 5.07
C TYR A 74 8.26 -1.89 5.84
N ASP A 75 9.30 -2.34 5.14
CA ASP A 75 10.53 -2.83 5.76
C ASP A 75 11.49 -1.71 6.23
N THR A 76 11.25 -0.47 5.83
CA THR A 76 12.03 0.68 6.32
C THR A 76 11.79 0.88 7.82
N GLY A 77 12.85 0.91 8.61
CA GLY A 77 12.79 1.16 10.05
C GLY A 77 12.78 -0.08 10.93
N VAL A 78 12.98 -1.28 10.35
CA VAL A 78 13.21 -2.54 11.08
C VAL A 78 14.50 -3.21 10.61
N ASP A 79 15.18 -3.88 11.54
CA ASP A 79 16.36 -4.69 11.23
C ASP A 79 15.93 -6.11 10.80
N ARG A 80 15.78 -6.32 9.50
CA ARG A 80 15.36 -7.61 8.91
C ARG A 80 16.32 -8.75 9.23
N ASP A 81 17.63 -8.44 9.32
CA ASP A 81 18.65 -9.46 9.60
C ASP A 81 18.59 -9.90 11.07
N ALA A 82 18.40 -8.95 11.99
CA ALA A 82 18.21 -9.26 13.40
C ALA A 82 16.93 -10.08 13.63
N LEU A 83 15.80 -9.72 12.98
CA LEU A 83 14.55 -10.49 13.05
C LEU A 83 14.75 -11.92 12.53
N ARG A 84 15.40 -12.08 11.37
CA ARG A 84 15.66 -13.41 10.78
C ARG A 84 16.54 -14.27 11.68
N LYS A 85 17.59 -13.69 12.28
CA LYS A 85 18.47 -14.40 13.25
C LYS A 85 17.71 -14.85 14.50
N SER A 86 16.68 -14.08 14.88
CA SER A 86 15.81 -14.41 16.03
C SER A 86 14.63 -15.33 15.67
N GLY A 87 14.56 -15.82 14.42
CA GLY A 87 13.51 -16.73 13.96
C GLY A 87 12.21 -16.07 13.53
N VAL A 88 12.09 -14.74 13.63
CA VAL A 88 10.91 -13.99 13.19
C VAL A 88 11.00 -13.68 11.69
N LYS A 89 9.97 -14.07 10.93
CA LYS A 89 9.90 -13.79 9.49
C LYS A 89 9.32 -12.41 9.24
N MET A 90 9.76 -11.78 8.15
CA MET A 90 9.19 -10.53 7.71
C MET A 90 8.73 -10.64 6.26
N TYR A 91 7.51 -10.20 6.00
CA TYR A 91 6.96 -10.02 4.67
C TYR A 91 6.73 -8.53 4.40
N SER A 92 7.29 -8.03 3.31
CA SER A 92 7.02 -6.70 2.78
C SER A 92 6.45 -6.84 1.39
N THR A 93 5.36 -6.15 1.09
CA THR A 93 4.78 -6.15 -0.26
C THR A 93 5.79 -5.62 -1.27
N ASP A 94 5.75 -6.08 -2.52
CA ASP A 94 6.74 -5.70 -3.53
C ASP A 94 6.84 -4.18 -3.72
N ALA A 95 5.73 -3.46 -3.56
CA ALA A 95 5.69 -2.00 -3.64
C ALA A 95 6.36 -1.29 -2.46
N MET A 96 6.52 -1.97 -1.33
CA MET A 96 7.07 -1.44 -0.07
C MET A 96 8.40 -2.09 0.32
N CYS A 97 8.88 -3.02 -0.49
CA CYS A 97 10.16 -3.69 -0.30
C CYS A 97 11.28 -2.82 -0.87
N THR A 98 12.24 -2.42 -0.03
CA THR A 98 13.36 -1.54 -0.44
C THR A 98 14.29 -2.20 -1.45
N ASP A 99 14.35 -3.54 -1.45
CA ASP A 99 15.19 -4.31 -2.36
C ASP A 99 14.57 -4.52 -3.75
N LYS A 100 13.34 -4.07 -3.98
CA LYS A 100 12.63 -4.27 -5.25
C LYS A 100 12.32 -2.96 -5.96
N LYS A 101 12.52 -2.97 -7.27
CA LYS A 101 12.05 -1.90 -8.15
C LYS A 101 10.67 -2.29 -8.67
N PRO A 102 9.62 -1.49 -8.39
CA PRO A 102 8.29 -1.78 -8.91
C PRO A 102 8.28 -1.68 -10.45
N PRO A 103 7.48 -2.49 -11.14
CA PRO A 103 7.32 -2.41 -12.58
C PRO A 103 6.69 -1.08 -13.01
N ALA A 104 7.04 -0.62 -14.21
CA ALA A 104 6.48 0.55 -14.86
C ALA A 104 6.07 0.21 -16.30
N PRO A 105 4.82 0.45 -16.69
CA PRO A 105 3.73 0.98 -15.86
C PRO A 105 3.23 -0.03 -14.82
N ALA A 106 2.72 0.48 -13.69
CA ALA A 106 2.02 -0.33 -12.70
C ALA A 106 0.69 -0.85 -13.26
N THR A 107 0.26 -2.00 -12.76
CA THR A 107 -1.00 -2.63 -13.16
C THR A 107 -1.76 -3.17 -11.95
N PHE A 108 -3.05 -3.43 -12.08
CA PHE A 108 -3.82 -4.07 -11.00
C PHE A 108 -3.42 -5.52 -10.73
N SER A 109 -2.67 -6.18 -11.65
CA SER A 109 -2.15 -7.52 -11.38
C SER A 109 -1.23 -7.54 -10.16
N GLN A 110 -0.45 -6.48 -9.94
CA GLN A 110 0.43 -6.37 -8.75
C GLN A 110 -0.37 -6.46 -7.45
N VAL A 111 -1.54 -5.81 -7.37
CA VAL A 111 -2.42 -5.89 -6.18
C VAL A 111 -2.97 -7.31 -6.03
N LYS A 112 -3.38 -7.96 -7.13
CA LYS A 112 -3.91 -9.33 -7.10
C LYS A 112 -2.82 -10.35 -6.72
N ASP A 113 -1.60 -10.13 -7.17
CA ASP A 113 -0.45 -10.95 -6.79
C ASP A 113 -0.17 -10.84 -5.29
N GLU A 114 -0.24 -9.61 -4.73
CA GLU A 114 -0.09 -9.41 -3.29
C GLU A 114 -1.22 -10.07 -2.49
N VAL A 115 -2.48 -9.95 -2.93
CA VAL A 115 -3.62 -10.67 -2.32
C VAL A 115 -3.37 -12.18 -2.33
N THR A 116 -2.84 -12.71 -3.44
CA THR A 116 -2.53 -14.15 -3.56
C THR A 116 -1.41 -14.56 -2.60
N LYS A 117 -0.30 -13.80 -2.53
CA LYS A 117 0.82 -14.07 -1.62
C LYS A 117 0.39 -14.03 -0.16
N VAL A 118 -0.35 -13.00 0.25
CA VAL A 118 -0.87 -12.90 1.62
C VAL A 118 -1.84 -14.06 1.91
N GLY A 119 -2.70 -14.42 0.94
CA GLY A 119 -3.57 -15.59 1.05
C GLY A 119 -2.82 -16.91 1.24
N GLN A 120 -1.66 -17.07 0.62
CA GLN A 120 -0.77 -18.24 0.80
C GLN A 120 -0.10 -18.21 2.18
N ILE A 121 0.38 -17.04 2.62
CA ILE A 121 1.03 -16.89 3.94
C ILE A 121 0.09 -17.30 5.07
N PHE A 122 -1.20 -16.97 4.97
CA PHE A 122 -2.22 -17.24 5.99
C PHE A 122 -3.06 -18.50 5.70
N ASP A 123 -2.67 -19.30 4.72
CA ASP A 123 -3.38 -20.54 4.31
C ASP A 123 -4.87 -20.34 3.98
N VAL A 124 -5.17 -19.27 3.26
CA VAL A 124 -6.52 -18.92 2.77
C VAL A 124 -6.56 -18.71 1.25
N PRO A 125 -5.99 -19.63 0.42
CA PRO A 125 -5.84 -19.42 -1.02
C PRO A 125 -7.18 -19.27 -1.76
N ASP A 126 -8.22 -19.95 -1.34
CA ASP A 126 -9.53 -19.85 -1.99
C ASP A 126 -10.21 -18.51 -1.69
N LYS A 127 -10.00 -17.97 -0.48
CA LYS A 127 -10.44 -16.61 -0.17
C LYS A 127 -9.69 -15.56 -1.01
N ALA A 128 -8.39 -15.76 -1.23
CA ALA A 128 -7.62 -14.88 -2.11
C ALA A 128 -8.13 -14.90 -3.55
N LYS A 129 -8.46 -16.07 -4.10
CA LYS A 129 -9.11 -16.19 -5.44
C LYS A 129 -10.43 -15.45 -5.50
N GLN A 130 -11.27 -15.57 -4.45
CA GLN A 130 -12.54 -14.85 -4.36
C GLN A 130 -12.33 -13.34 -4.35
N VAL A 131 -11.41 -12.83 -3.50
CA VAL A 131 -11.09 -11.39 -3.41
C VAL A 131 -10.58 -10.87 -4.75
N ASN A 132 -9.70 -11.59 -5.43
CA ASN A 132 -9.19 -11.21 -6.75
C ASN A 132 -10.31 -11.15 -7.81
N LYS A 133 -11.25 -12.10 -7.80
CA LYS A 133 -12.42 -12.08 -8.69
C LYS A 133 -13.33 -10.87 -8.43
N GLU A 134 -13.53 -10.51 -7.15
CA GLU A 134 -14.31 -9.33 -6.76
C GLU A 134 -13.62 -8.03 -7.20
N LEU A 135 -12.28 -7.94 -7.09
CA LEU A 135 -11.50 -6.82 -7.61
C LEU A 135 -11.65 -6.69 -9.14
N ASP A 136 -11.50 -7.78 -9.89
CA ASP A 136 -11.66 -7.78 -11.35
C ASP A 136 -13.07 -7.31 -11.77
N ALA A 137 -14.10 -7.75 -11.07
CA ALA A 137 -15.48 -7.33 -11.33
C ALA A 137 -15.68 -5.82 -11.09
N LYS A 138 -15.12 -5.28 -9.99
CA LYS A 138 -15.19 -3.84 -9.69
C LYS A 138 -14.43 -3.01 -10.72
N ILE A 139 -13.21 -3.41 -11.06
CA ILE A 139 -12.39 -2.74 -12.08
C ILE A 139 -13.11 -2.72 -13.42
N SER A 140 -13.63 -3.88 -13.85
CA SER A 140 -14.39 -4.01 -15.11
C SER A 140 -15.63 -3.13 -15.15
N THR A 141 -16.34 -3.00 -14.02
CA THR A 141 -17.52 -2.13 -13.91
C THR A 141 -17.13 -0.67 -14.12
N ILE A 142 -16.07 -0.19 -13.46
CA ILE A 142 -15.58 1.17 -13.62
C ILE A 142 -15.15 1.43 -15.06
N GLN A 143 -14.37 0.53 -15.65
CA GLN A 143 -13.90 0.65 -17.03
C GLN A 143 -15.05 0.74 -18.04
N LYS A 144 -16.14 -0.03 -17.84
CA LYS A 144 -17.34 0.05 -18.69
C LYS A 144 -18.05 1.39 -18.55
N GLN A 145 -18.15 1.94 -17.35
CA GLN A 145 -18.79 3.23 -17.09
C GLN A 145 -18.02 4.39 -17.73
N THR A 146 -16.72 4.27 -17.87
CA THR A 146 -15.83 5.33 -18.38
C THR A 146 -15.42 5.13 -19.85
N ALA A 147 -15.80 4.01 -20.48
CA ALA A 147 -15.35 3.64 -21.82
C ALA A 147 -15.73 4.64 -22.92
N SER A 148 -16.86 5.35 -22.76
CA SER A 148 -17.37 6.34 -23.74
C SER A 148 -16.95 7.77 -23.43
N GLY A 149 -16.25 8.02 -22.32
CA GLY A 149 -15.80 9.35 -21.90
C GLY A 149 -14.61 9.85 -22.71
N ALA A 150 -14.49 11.18 -22.84
CA ALA A 150 -13.28 11.82 -23.35
C ALA A 150 -12.10 11.54 -22.41
N LYS A 151 -10.96 11.14 -22.97
CA LYS A 151 -9.73 10.95 -22.18
C LYS A 151 -9.20 12.33 -21.75
N ALA A 152 -9.28 12.63 -20.46
CA ALA A 152 -8.72 13.84 -19.88
C ALA A 152 -7.35 13.54 -19.26
N ASN A 153 -6.47 14.56 -19.29
CA ASN A 153 -5.24 14.53 -18.53
C ASN A 153 -5.55 14.72 -17.04
N ALA A 154 -4.85 14.01 -16.19
CA ALA A 154 -5.01 14.06 -14.74
C ALA A 154 -3.66 13.97 -14.03
N VAL A 155 -3.59 14.57 -12.86
CA VAL A 155 -2.46 14.49 -11.95
C VAL A 155 -2.96 14.17 -10.54
N ALA A 156 -2.23 13.35 -9.82
CA ALA A 156 -2.45 13.13 -8.39
C ALA A 156 -1.36 13.85 -7.61
N LEU A 157 -1.76 14.71 -6.68
CA LEU A 157 -0.84 15.52 -5.88
C LEU A 157 -0.96 15.14 -4.40
N TYR A 158 0.17 15.08 -3.71
CA TYR A 158 0.23 15.08 -2.26
C TYR A 158 0.79 16.42 -1.81
N ILE A 159 -0.08 17.25 -1.28
CA ILE A 159 0.21 18.64 -0.91
C ILE A 159 0.36 18.75 0.59
N THR A 160 1.46 19.36 1.04
CA THR A 160 1.63 19.76 2.44
C THR A 160 1.20 21.21 2.60
N PRO A 161 0.28 21.54 3.50
CA PRO A 161 -0.15 22.92 3.71
C PRO A 161 1.04 23.85 4.00
N GLY A 162 1.12 24.97 3.27
CA GLY A 162 2.20 25.96 3.40
C GLY A 162 3.45 25.67 2.58
N SER A 163 3.53 24.54 1.84
CA SER A 163 4.60 24.26 0.89
C SER A 163 4.22 24.68 -0.53
N THR A 164 5.20 25.14 -1.31
CA THR A 164 5.08 25.36 -2.76
C THR A 164 5.45 24.11 -3.57
N GLU A 165 6.10 23.16 -2.91
CA GLU A 165 6.45 21.85 -3.46
C GLU A 165 5.40 20.81 -3.08
N PHE A 166 5.23 19.81 -3.91
CA PHE A 166 4.33 18.69 -3.70
C PHE A 166 4.94 17.40 -4.24
N TYR A 167 4.47 16.28 -3.72
CA TYR A 167 4.76 14.99 -4.31
C TYR A 167 3.73 14.65 -5.39
N THR A 168 4.21 14.03 -6.47
CA THR A 168 3.37 13.48 -7.53
C THR A 168 3.78 12.04 -7.86
N TYR A 169 3.06 11.42 -8.79
CA TYR A 169 3.11 9.99 -8.99
C TYR A 169 3.33 9.65 -10.47
N GLY A 170 4.41 8.92 -10.74
CA GLY A 170 4.72 8.42 -12.07
C GLY A 170 4.08 7.07 -12.38
N SER A 171 4.49 6.49 -13.50
CA SER A 171 3.85 5.28 -14.05
C SER A 171 4.06 4.00 -13.23
N SER A 172 5.04 3.92 -12.33
CA SER A 172 5.16 2.77 -11.42
C SER A 172 4.30 2.88 -10.16
N SER A 173 3.50 3.94 -10.04
CA SER A 173 2.50 4.11 -8.99
C SER A 173 1.15 3.51 -9.38
N MET A 174 0.36 3.08 -8.39
CA MET A 174 -1.02 2.61 -8.59
C MET A 174 -1.97 3.70 -9.13
N ILE A 175 -1.58 4.98 -9.10
CA ILE A 175 -2.31 6.07 -9.78
C ILE A 175 -2.43 5.77 -11.28
N GLU A 176 -1.43 5.17 -11.90
CA GLU A 176 -1.42 4.84 -13.32
C GLU A 176 -2.61 3.96 -13.73
N PRO A 177 -2.78 2.73 -13.20
CA PRO A 177 -3.92 1.89 -13.56
C PRO A 177 -5.26 2.44 -13.02
N MET A 178 -5.27 3.20 -11.92
CA MET A 178 -6.48 3.84 -11.40
C MET A 178 -6.98 4.93 -12.35
N PHE A 179 -6.10 5.79 -12.86
CA PHE A 179 -6.45 6.79 -13.86
C PHE A 179 -6.91 6.13 -15.16
N ALA A 180 -6.16 5.14 -15.66
CA ALA A 180 -6.53 4.41 -16.88
C ALA A 180 -7.91 3.75 -16.77
N ALA A 181 -8.25 3.14 -15.63
CA ALA A 181 -9.55 2.55 -15.39
C ALA A 181 -10.70 3.58 -15.41
N ASN A 182 -10.40 4.82 -15.03
CA ASN A 182 -11.34 5.94 -15.03
C ASN A 182 -11.32 6.76 -16.34
N GLY A 183 -10.67 6.27 -17.40
CA GLY A 183 -10.58 6.99 -18.68
C GLY A 183 -9.66 8.21 -18.64
N LEU A 184 -8.81 8.33 -17.63
CA LEU A 184 -7.87 9.44 -17.45
C LEU A 184 -6.47 9.04 -17.91
N ARG A 185 -5.66 10.03 -18.29
CA ARG A 185 -4.24 9.87 -18.58
C ARG A 185 -3.41 10.56 -17.50
N ASN A 186 -2.47 9.84 -16.93
CA ASN A 186 -1.51 10.41 -15.99
C ASN A 186 -0.55 11.37 -16.73
N MET A 187 -0.51 12.64 -16.34
CA MET A 187 0.38 13.65 -16.93
C MET A 187 1.86 13.28 -16.73
N TYR A 188 2.18 12.50 -15.71
CA TYR A 188 3.53 12.03 -15.41
C TYR A 188 3.77 10.56 -15.82
N HIS A 189 3.01 10.05 -16.79
CA HIS A 189 3.16 8.68 -17.31
C HIS A 189 4.60 8.36 -17.77
N SER A 190 5.31 9.31 -18.37
CA SER A 190 6.69 9.12 -18.83
C SER A 190 7.71 8.97 -17.70
N ASN A 191 7.40 9.42 -16.49
CA ASN A 191 8.26 9.24 -15.34
C ASN A 191 8.01 7.88 -14.71
N THR A 192 9.04 7.03 -14.68
CA THR A 192 8.95 5.66 -14.12
C THR A 192 9.18 5.60 -12.61
N THR A 193 9.46 6.72 -11.95
CA THR A 193 9.57 6.81 -10.49
C THR A 193 8.18 6.74 -9.86
N ARG A 194 8.03 5.98 -8.77
CA ARG A 194 6.73 5.80 -8.13
C ARG A 194 6.18 7.10 -7.53
N VAL A 195 7.01 7.81 -6.78
CA VAL A 195 6.70 9.09 -6.12
C VAL A 195 7.92 9.98 -6.25
N PHE A 196 7.74 11.23 -6.58
CA PHE A 196 8.82 12.19 -6.74
C PHE A 196 8.34 13.61 -6.47
N ASP A 197 9.27 14.50 -6.17
CA ASP A 197 9.01 15.91 -5.96
C ASP A 197 8.74 16.61 -7.28
N ALA A 198 7.76 17.49 -7.30
CA ALA A 198 7.45 18.40 -8.39
C ALA A 198 6.93 19.72 -7.82
N ASP A 199 6.91 20.74 -8.66
CA ASP A 199 6.43 22.06 -8.32
C ASP A 199 5.36 22.54 -9.31
N MET A 200 4.83 23.73 -9.05
CA MET A 200 3.77 24.32 -9.87
C MET A 200 4.26 24.67 -11.28
N GLU A 201 5.54 25.03 -11.43
CA GLU A 201 6.12 25.38 -12.73
C GLU A 201 6.19 24.14 -13.63
N ASP A 202 6.71 23.01 -13.10
CA ASP A 202 6.73 21.73 -13.81
C ASP A 202 5.31 21.29 -14.24
N LEU A 203 4.33 21.44 -13.35
CA LEU A 203 2.93 21.09 -13.65
C LEU A 203 2.35 21.95 -14.78
N LEU A 204 2.61 23.26 -14.79
CA LEU A 204 2.12 24.17 -15.81
C LEU A 204 2.75 23.91 -17.19
N HIS A 205 4.00 23.46 -17.23
CA HIS A 205 4.68 23.09 -18.49
C HIS A 205 4.17 21.79 -19.12
N LYS A 206 3.38 21.00 -18.41
CA LYS A 206 2.83 19.72 -18.92
C LYS A 206 1.44 19.83 -19.57
N ASN A 207 0.90 21.02 -19.73
CA ASN A 207 -0.37 21.28 -20.42
C ASN A 207 -0.24 21.24 -21.93
#